data_c344e0bfc17ed53ea4bc0cd95bd49ad6
#
_entry.id   c344e0bfc17ed53ea4bc0cd95bd49ad6
#
_cell.length_a   1.000
_cell.length_b   1.000
_cell.length_c   1.000
_cell.angle_alpha   90.00
_cell.angle_beta   90.00
_cell.angle_gamma   90.00
#
_symmetry.space_group_name_H-M   'P 1'
#
loop_
_entity.id
_entity.type
_entity.pdbx_description
1 polymer ?
#
loop_
_entity_poly.entity_id
_entity_poly.type
_entity_poly.pdbx_seq_one_letter_code
_entity_poly.pdbx_strand_id
1 'polypeptide(L)'
;MAEYKIPKKVKYRRQQRGRRTGVAQRGSTIAFGEYALKALEAAWVTGKQIEAGRVAITRYVKRGGKLWIRIFPDKPITKKPAETRMGKGKGAPEGWVAVVKPGRILFEMEGVDEETAKRAMELAAAKLSIRTKFVSRQDQEGGGL
;
A
#
# COMPACT_ATOMS: atom_id res chain seq x y z
N MET A 1 13.31 -15.66 -1.61
CA MET A 1 12.58 -15.06 -0.48
C MET A 1 12.27 -13.60 -0.78
N ALA A 2 11.02 -13.22 -0.60
CA ALA A 2 10.62 -11.83 -0.88
C ALA A 2 11.19 -10.89 0.18
N GLU A 3 11.82 -9.83 -0.27
CA GLU A 3 12.33 -8.82 0.64
C GLU A 3 11.32 -7.69 0.76
N TYR A 4 11.00 -7.32 1.98
CA TYR A 4 10.13 -6.19 2.21
C TYR A 4 10.88 -4.90 1.98
N LYS A 5 10.20 -3.91 1.44
CA LYS A 5 10.77 -2.58 1.40
C LYS A 5 10.68 -1.98 2.79
N ILE A 6 11.83 -1.64 3.32
CA ILE A 6 11.93 -0.93 4.60
C ILE A 6 12.92 0.22 4.44
N PRO A 7 12.82 1.27 5.26
CA PRO A 7 13.82 2.34 5.20
C PRO A 7 15.20 1.82 5.56
N LYS A 8 16.18 2.13 4.73
CA LYS A 8 17.56 1.71 4.97
C LYS A 8 18.19 2.47 6.13
N LYS A 9 17.79 3.72 6.33
CA LYS A 9 18.30 4.56 7.39
C LYS A 9 17.17 5.38 7.97
N VAL A 10 17.04 5.39 9.28
CA VAL A 10 15.98 6.12 9.96
C VAL A 10 16.57 7.01 11.03
N LYS A 11 16.11 8.24 11.07
CA LYS A 11 16.46 9.17 12.11
C LYS A 11 15.81 8.77 13.43
N TYR A 12 14.56 8.37 13.39
CA TYR A 12 13.81 7.89 14.55
C TYR A 12 13.19 6.55 14.24
N ARG A 13 13.41 5.56 15.09
CA ARG A 13 12.82 4.24 14.93
C ARG A 13 11.42 4.14 15.52
N ARG A 14 11.04 5.09 16.36
CA ARG A 14 9.72 5.11 16.99
C ARG A 14 9.02 6.39 16.65
N GLN A 15 7.75 6.31 16.37
CA GLN A 15 6.91 7.45 16.06
C GLN A 15 5.61 7.30 16.81
N GLN A 16 4.95 8.42 17.06
CA GLN A 16 3.62 8.38 17.63
C GLN A 16 2.66 7.75 16.63
N ARG A 17 1.65 7.05 17.18
CA ARG A 17 0.69 6.35 16.35
C ARG A 17 -0.04 7.27 15.37
N GLY A 18 -0.42 8.45 15.83
CA GLY A 18 -1.15 9.39 15.00
C GLY A 18 -2.60 8.96 14.74
N ARG A 19 -3.32 9.79 14.02
CA ARG A 19 -4.70 9.52 13.65
C ARG A 19 -4.77 9.14 12.18
N ARG A 20 -5.61 8.15 11.87
CA ARG A 20 -5.85 7.71 10.48
C ARG A 20 -7.13 8.33 9.94
N THR A 21 -7.23 9.65 10.05
CA THR A 21 -8.41 10.38 9.61
C THR A 21 -8.11 11.24 8.40
N GLY A 22 -9.15 11.65 7.72
CA GLY A 22 -9.05 12.49 6.53
C GLY A 22 -8.95 11.68 5.24
N VAL A 23 -8.89 12.39 4.13
CA VAL A 23 -8.81 11.81 2.79
C VAL A 23 -7.45 12.18 2.21
N ALA A 24 -6.87 11.29 1.40
CA ALA A 24 -5.59 11.54 0.79
C ALA A 24 -5.68 12.72 -0.17
N GLN A 25 -4.79 13.70 0.02
CA GLN A 25 -4.68 14.87 -0.86
C GLN A 25 -3.53 14.68 -1.86
N ARG A 26 -2.52 13.93 -1.46
CA ARG A 26 -1.39 13.58 -2.33
C ARG A 26 -1.43 12.09 -2.62
N GLY A 27 -1.02 11.71 -3.82
CA GLY A 27 -1.02 10.33 -4.23
C GLY A 27 -2.43 9.77 -4.42
N SER A 28 -3.41 10.64 -4.71
CA SER A 28 -4.79 10.24 -4.94
C SER A 28 -5.15 10.14 -6.41
N THR A 29 -4.21 10.45 -7.30
CA THR A 29 -4.42 10.39 -8.74
C THR A 29 -3.37 9.50 -9.39
N ILE A 30 -3.73 8.92 -10.53
CA ILE A 30 -2.79 8.12 -11.32
C ILE A 30 -1.75 9.06 -11.92
N ALA A 31 -0.47 8.77 -11.67
CA ALA A 31 0.61 9.62 -12.14
C ALA A 31 1.46 8.96 -13.22
N PHE A 32 1.66 7.66 -13.15
CA PHE A 32 2.61 6.94 -14.01
C PHE A 32 1.95 5.99 -14.99
N GLY A 33 0.94 5.26 -14.56
CA GLY A 33 0.34 4.20 -15.35
C GLY A 33 -1.03 4.56 -15.92
N GLU A 34 -1.71 3.56 -16.44
CA GLU A 34 -3.06 3.70 -16.98
C GLU A 34 -4.12 3.18 -16.01
N TYR A 35 -3.76 2.25 -15.17
CA TYR A 35 -4.65 1.58 -14.23
C TYR A 35 -4.07 1.63 -12.83
N ALA A 36 -4.93 1.63 -11.84
CA ALA A 36 -4.49 1.71 -10.46
C ALA A 36 -5.45 1.02 -9.50
N LEU A 37 -4.92 0.71 -8.33
CA LEU A 37 -5.70 0.24 -7.20
C LEU A 37 -5.74 1.36 -6.17
N LYS A 38 -6.94 1.79 -5.83
CA LYS A 38 -7.18 2.92 -4.93
C LYS A 38 -7.77 2.43 -3.62
N ALA A 39 -7.27 2.94 -2.51
CA ALA A 39 -7.80 2.62 -1.19
C ALA A 39 -9.14 3.32 -0.96
N LEU A 40 -10.09 2.59 -0.39
CA LEU A 40 -11.40 3.14 -0.02
C LEU A 40 -11.53 3.39 1.47
N GLU A 41 -10.60 2.92 2.26
CA GLU A 41 -10.62 3.12 3.71
C GLU A 41 -9.22 3.43 4.23
N ALA A 42 -9.18 3.95 5.47
CA ALA A 42 -7.91 4.23 6.14
C ALA A 42 -7.37 2.95 6.77
N ALA A 43 -6.06 2.74 6.67
CA ALA A 43 -5.43 1.58 7.28
C ALA A 43 -3.92 1.73 7.31
N TRP A 44 -3.30 0.84 8.05
CA TRP A 44 -1.86 0.62 8.01
C TRP A 44 -1.60 -0.60 7.13
N VAL A 45 -0.82 -0.41 6.08
CA VAL A 45 -0.46 -1.49 5.17
C VAL A 45 0.99 -1.86 5.45
N THR A 46 1.21 -3.12 5.80
CA THR A 46 2.55 -3.59 6.15
C THR A 46 3.42 -3.83 4.92
N GLY A 47 4.73 -3.82 5.11
CA GLY A 47 5.65 -4.16 4.02
C GLY A 47 5.38 -5.55 3.45
N LYS A 48 4.98 -6.50 4.29
CA LYS A 48 4.60 -7.84 3.84
C LYS A 48 3.40 -7.82 2.91
N GLN A 49 2.39 -7.04 3.23
CA GLN A 49 1.19 -6.90 2.39
C GLN A 49 1.52 -6.26 1.05
N ILE A 50 2.35 -5.21 1.07
CA ILE A 50 2.79 -4.54 -0.15
C ILE A 50 3.52 -5.53 -1.05
N GLU A 51 4.44 -6.29 -0.49
CA GLU A 51 5.21 -7.28 -1.25
C GLU A 51 4.31 -8.41 -1.77
N ALA A 52 3.38 -8.88 -0.95
CA ALA A 52 2.44 -9.91 -1.38
C ALA A 52 1.58 -9.41 -2.55
N GLY A 53 1.13 -8.16 -2.50
CA GLY A 53 0.37 -7.56 -3.59
C GLY A 53 1.19 -7.46 -4.87
N ARG A 54 2.43 -6.99 -4.75
CA ARG A 54 3.34 -6.90 -5.89
C ARG A 54 3.55 -8.26 -6.55
N VAL A 55 3.80 -9.28 -5.74
CA VAL A 55 4.02 -10.63 -6.25
C VAL A 55 2.78 -11.17 -6.95
N ALA A 56 1.59 -10.93 -6.38
CA ALA A 56 0.35 -11.37 -6.98
C ALA A 56 0.14 -10.76 -8.37
N ILE A 57 0.40 -9.47 -8.51
CA ILE A 57 0.30 -8.78 -9.80
C ILE A 57 1.32 -9.34 -10.79
N THR A 58 2.56 -9.42 -10.36
CA THR A 58 3.66 -9.85 -11.23
C THR A 58 3.46 -11.29 -11.73
N ARG A 59 2.99 -12.17 -10.87
CA ARG A 59 2.72 -13.57 -11.27
C ARG A 59 1.59 -13.66 -12.28
N TYR A 60 0.57 -12.83 -12.12
CA TYR A 60 -0.57 -12.88 -13.04
C TYR A 60 -0.22 -12.32 -14.43
N VAL A 61 0.43 -11.17 -14.47
CA VAL A 61 0.80 -10.55 -15.75
C VAL A 61 2.10 -11.11 -16.31
N LYS A 62 2.81 -11.89 -15.53
CA LYS A 62 4.11 -12.48 -15.89
C LYS A 62 5.09 -11.40 -16.33
N ARG A 63 5.55 -11.45 -17.57
CA ARG A 63 6.54 -10.48 -18.07
C ARG A 63 5.91 -9.27 -18.73
N GLY A 64 4.59 -9.17 -18.72
CA GLY A 64 3.89 -8.05 -19.35
C GLY A 64 3.78 -6.85 -18.43
N GLY A 65 3.81 -5.68 -19.03
CA GLY A 65 3.48 -4.45 -18.34
C GLY A 65 4.55 -3.90 -17.41
N LYS A 66 4.23 -2.76 -16.85
CA LYS A 66 5.02 -2.11 -15.81
C LYS A 66 4.16 -1.92 -14.57
N LEU A 67 4.78 -2.03 -13.42
CA LEU A 67 4.12 -1.86 -12.12
C LEU A 67 4.87 -0.81 -11.31
N TRP A 68 4.10 0.12 -10.73
CA TRP A 68 4.63 1.09 -9.78
C TRP A 68 3.96 0.89 -8.44
N ILE A 69 4.76 0.84 -7.38
CA ILE A 69 4.25 0.79 -6.01
C ILE A 69 4.27 2.22 -5.49
N ARG A 70 3.08 2.77 -5.17
CA ARG A 70 2.92 4.17 -4.81
C ARG A 70 2.98 4.42 -3.31
N ILE A 71 3.10 3.38 -2.51
CA ILE A 71 3.19 3.49 -1.05
C ILE A 71 4.48 2.87 -0.56
N PHE A 72 4.96 3.37 0.57
CA PHE A 72 6.19 2.87 1.16
C PHE A 72 6.00 2.74 2.67
N PRO A 73 6.44 1.63 3.29
CA PRO A 73 6.26 1.42 4.72
C PRO A 73 7.31 2.18 5.51
N ASP A 74 7.05 3.44 5.79
CA ASP A 74 7.99 4.33 6.46
C ASP A 74 7.69 4.58 7.93
N LYS A 75 6.56 4.11 8.44
CA LYS A 75 6.18 4.30 9.84
C LYS A 75 6.53 3.07 10.65
N PRO A 76 7.37 3.19 11.68
CA PRO A 76 7.66 2.06 12.55
C PRO A 76 6.48 1.76 13.47
N ILE A 77 6.23 0.49 13.70
CA ILE A 77 5.23 0.06 14.67
C ILE A 77 5.89 -0.76 15.75
N THR A 78 5.34 -0.65 16.96
CA THR A 78 5.84 -1.41 18.10
C THR A 78 4.75 -2.35 18.59
N LYS A 79 5.16 -3.50 19.07
CA LYS A 79 4.26 -4.48 19.64
C LYS A 79 4.82 -4.88 21.00
N LYS A 80 3.97 -4.87 22.02
CA LYS A 80 4.39 -5.37 23.33
C LYS A 80 4.52 -6.88 23.27
N PRO A 81 5.65 -7.45 23.69
CA PRO A 81 5.75 -8.89 23.85
C PRO A 81 4.69 -9.36 24.85
N ALA A 82 4.17 -10.56 24.65
CA ALA A 82 3.14 -11.11 25.52
C ALA A 82 3.61 -11.20 26.99
N GLU A 83 4.90 -11.30 27.21
CA GLU A 83 5.49 -11.40 28.53
C GLU A 83 5.84 -10.07 29.16
N THR A 84 5.66 -8.97 28.47
CA THR A 84 6.01 -7.66 29.00
C THR A 84 4.91 -7.16 29.93
N ARG A 85 5.29 -6.92 31.18
CA ARG A 85 4.36 -6.35 32.14
C ARG A 85 4.13 -4.88 31.84
N MET A 86 2.91 -4.43 32.13
CA MET A 86 2.50 -3.07 31.84
C MET A 86 3.41 -2.02 32.47
N GLY A 87 3.58 -0.92 31.76
CA GLY A 87 4.08 0.31 32.33
C GLY A 87 5.49 0.71 32.03
N LYS A 88 6.21 -0.01 31.20
CA LYS A 88 7.60 0.36 30.93
C LYS A 88 7.85 0.67 29.46
N GLY A 89 7.26 1.77 28.97
CA GLY A 89 7.61 2.32 27.69
C GLY A 89 7.22 1.47 26.47
N LYS A 90 7.52 1.99 25.30
CA LYS A 90 7.28 1.27 24.05
C LYS A 90 8.33 0.21 23.82
N GLY A 91 7.91 -0.94 23.33
CA GLY A 91 8.85 -1.97 22.89
C GLY A 91 9.65 -1.52 21.68
N ALA A 92 10.58 -2.35 21.25
CA ALA A 92 11.35 -2.10 20.03
C ALA A 92 10.41 -2.15 18.81
N PRO A 93 10.73 -1.42 17.73
CA PRO A 93 9.96 -1.53 16.51
C PRO A 93 9.99 -2.95 15.97
N GLU A 94 8.81 -3.52 15.69
CA GLU A 94 8.70 -4.87 15.12
C GLU A 94 8.53 -4.86 13.61
N GLY A 95 8.14 -3.75 13.05
CA GLY A 95 7.93 -3.69 11.63
C GLY A 95 7.64 -2.27 11.17
N TRP A 96 7.32 -2.18 9.91
CA TRP A 96 7.09 -0.90 9.24
C TRP A 96 5.78 -0.96 8.48
N VAL A 97 5.05 0.14 8.47
CA VAL A 97 3.78 0.24 7.77
C VAL A 97 3.71 1.53 6.96
N ALA A 98 2.94 1.48 5.89
CA ALA A 98 2.53 2.67 5.18
C ALA A 98 1.18 3.12 5.75
N VAL A 99 1.07 4.39 6.07
CA VAL A 99 -0.19 4.96 6.54
C VAL A 99 -1.00 5.34 5.30
N VAL A 100 -2.13 4.69 5.11
CA VAL A 100 -2.98 4.87 3.94
C VAL A 100 -4.27 5.55 4.35
N LYS A 101 -4.66 6.56 3.59
CA LYS A 101 -5.93 7.26 3.76
C LYS A 101 -6.85 6.94 2.58
N PRO A 102 -8.18 7.06 2.76
CA PRO A 102 -9.09 6.85 1.63
C PRO A 102 -8.72 7.73 0.44
N GLY A 103 -8.73 7.17 -0.75
CA GLY A 103 -8.34 7.86 -1.96
C GLY A 103 -6.91 7.65 -2.40
N ARG A 104 -6.07 7.09 -1.56
CA ARG A 104 -4.66 6.87 -1.88
C ARG A 104 -4.51 5.80 -2.96
N ILE A 105 -3.69 6.08 -3.96
CA ILE A 105 -3.30 5.09 -4.97
C ILE A 105 -2.23 4.19 -4.34
N LEU A 106 -2.44 2.89 -4.42
CA LEU A 106 -1.54 1.89 -3.84
C LEU A 106 -0.58 1.33 -4.88
N PHE A 107 -1.13 0.92 -6.02
CA PHE A 107 -0.35 0.36 -7.13
C PHE A 107 -0.84 0.98 -8.43
N GLU A 108 0.07 1.14 -9.39
CA GLU A 108 -0.28 1.55 -10.74
C GLU A 108 0.34 0.57 -11.71
N MET A 109 -0.30 0.39 -12.87
CA MET A 109 0.28 -0.44 -13.91
C MET A 109 -0.10 0.05 -15.31
N GLU A 110 0.68 -0.34 -16.28
CA GLU A 110 0.40 -0.09 -17.69
C GLU A 110 0.99 -1.22 -18.55
N GLY A 111 0.69 -1.18 -19.83
CA GLY A 111 1.25 -2.15 -20.77
C GLY A 111 0.49 -3.45 -20.86
N VAL A 112 -0.71 -3.52 -20.27
CA VAL A 112 -1.62 -4.66 -20.37
C VAL A 112 -3.03 -4.13 -20.64
N ASP A 113 -3.91 -5.01 -21.12
CA ASP A 113 -5.29 -4.63 -21.34
C ASP A 113 -6.03 -4.45 -20.01
N GLU A 114 -7.18 -3.78 -20.08
CA GLU A 114 -7.94 -3.44 -18.88
C GLU A 114 -8.40 -4.66 -18.09
N GLU A 115 -8.86 -5.72 -18.78
CA GLU A 115 -9.29 -6.93 -18.09
C GLU A 115 -8.16 -7.60 -17.32
N THR A 116 -6.98 -7.68 -17.93
CA THR A 116 -5.81 -8.23 -17.29
C THR A 116 -5.40 -7.39 -16.09
N ALA A 117 -5.38 -6.07 -16.25
CA ALA A 117 -5.04 -5.15 -15.17
C ALA A 117 -6.04 -5.26 -14.02
N LYS A 118 -7.33 -5.32 -14.32
CA LYS A 118 -8.37 -5.43 -13.31
C LYS A 118 -8.22 -6.72 -12.51
N ARG A 119 -7.99 -7.83 -13.20
CA ARG A 119 -7.80 -9.11 -12.51
C ARG A 119 -6.54 -9.13 -11.66
N ALA A 120 -5.46 -8.57 -12.17
CA ALA A 120 -4.22 -8.47 -11.42
C ALA A 120 -4.41 -7.66 -10.15
N MET A 121 -5.09 -6.52 -10.25
CA MET A 121 -5.38 -5.67 -9.10
C MET A 121 -6.32 -6.35 -8.09
N GLU A 122 -7.27 -7.15 -8.55
CA GLU A 122 -8.12 -7.93 -7.65
C GLU A 122 -7.30 -8.93 -6.84
N LEU A 123 -6.33 -9.57 -7.47
CA LEU A 123 -5.45 -10.51 -6.79
C LEU A 123 -4.59 -9.81 -5.76
N ALA A 124 -4.10 -8.61 -6.09
CA ALA A 124 -3.34 -7.81 -5.14
C ALA A 124 -4.23 -7.35 -3.97
N ALA A 125 -5.44 -6.93 -4.27
CA ALA A 125 -6.39 -6.48 -3.25
C ALA A 125 -6.68 -7.58 -2.22
N ALA A 126 -6.72 -8.83 -2.66
CA ALA A 126 -6.95 -9.96 -1.77
C ALA A 126 -5.83 -10.13 -0.73
N LYS A 127 -4.65 -9.56 -0.97
CA LYS A 127 -3.52 -9.59 -0.03
C LYS A 127 -3.55 -8.43 0.96
N LEU A 128 -4.42 -7.46 0.73
CA LEU A 128 -4.56 -6.31 1.60
C LEU A 128 -5.76 -6.49 2.52
N SER A 129 -5.73 -5.79 3.64
CA SER A 129 -6.80 -5.90 4.63
C SER A 129 -7.84 -4.79 4.53
N ILE A 130 -7.79 -4.00 3.45
CA ILE A 130 -8.69 -2.86 3.26
C ILE A 130 -9.48 -3.00 1.98
N ARG A 131 -10.59 -2.29 1.93
CA ARG A 131 -11.37 -2.21 0.69
C ARG A 131 -10.66 -1.31 -0.30
N THR A 132 -10.71 -1.72 -1.56
CA THR A 132 -10.01 -1.03 -2.63
C THR A 132 -10.92 -0.95 -3.85
N LYS A 133 -10.54 -0.08 -4.79
CA LYS A 133 -11.26 0.08 -6.04
C LYS A 133 -10.26 0.13 -7.18
N PHE A 134 -10.57 -0.60 -8.25
CA PHE A 134 -9.84 -0.51 -9.51
C PHE A 134 -10.27 0.77 -10.23
N VAL A 135 -9.30 1.56 -10.67
CA VAL A 135 -9.58 2.79 -11.41
C VAL A 135 -8.69 2.84 -12.65
N SER A 136 -9.18 3.51 -13.69
CA SER A 136 -8.41 3.77 -14.89
C SER A 136 -8.15 5.26 -15.02
N ARG A 137 -7.16 5.61 -15.82
CA ARG A 137 -6.88 7.01 -16.09
C ARG A 137 -8.06 7.70 -16.78
N GLN A 138 -8.77 6.97 -17.61
CA GLN A 138 -9.97 7.50 -18.27
C GLN A 138 -11.07 7.84 -17.28
N ASP A 139 -11.28 7.00 -16.26
CA ASP A 139 -12.25 7.26 -15.22
C ASP A 139 -11.91 8.55 -14.47
N GLN A 140 -10.63 8.76 -14.22
CA GLN A 140 -10.16 9.93 -13.52
C GLN A 140 -10.35 11.21 -14.34
N GLU A 141 -10.05 11.15 -15.63
CA GLU A 141 -10.16 12.29 -16.53
C GLU A 141 -11.61 12.60 -16.91
N GLY A 142 -12.42 11.56 -17.10
CA GLY A 142 -13.81 11.72 -17.50
C GLY A 142 -14.77 11.97 -16.35
N GLY A 143 -14.39 11.65 -15.15
CA GLY A 143 -15.27 11.65 -14.00
C GLY A 143 -15.56 12.99 -13.37
N GLY A 144 -14.78 14.01 -13.66
CA GLY A 144 -15.00 15.35 -13.11
C GLY A 144 -15.02 15.44 -11.59
N LEU A 145 -14.65 14.42 -10.93
CA LEU A 145 -14.67 14.40 -9.47
C LEU A 145 -13.51 13.59 -8.93
#